data_64cb981c0b22eacd620bec4bb1ad7726
#
_entry.id   64cb981c0b22eacd620bec4bb1ad7726
#
_cell.length_a   1.000
_cell.length_b   1.000
_cell.length_c   1.000
_cell.angle_alpha   90.00
_cell.angle_beta   90.00
_cell.angle_gamma   90.00
#
_symmetry.space_group_name_H-M   'P 1'
#
loop_
_entity.id
_entity.type
_entity.pdbx_description
1 polymer ?
#
loop_
_entity_poly.entity_id
_entity_poly.type
_entity_poly.pdbx_seq_one_letter_code
_entity_poly.pdbx_strand_id
1 'polypeptide(L)'
;MKYCKLQDLCTDIIDCPHSTPEWKNSGIRVVRNFNLKNGNLDFTDGYFVDEETYLNRIKRAVPEAYDIIISREAPMGVVAIIPENLKCCLGQRLVLLKVDKNKVNPVYLLYVLMSDFVQTQFRRADATGSIVSNLCIPDLKNIIIPVIEENQDDVSKLLASINDKVLLNYKINDNLAA
;
A
#
# COMPACT_ATOMS: atom_id res chain seq x y z
N MET A 1 7.72 -9.99 21.40
CA MET A 1 7.73 -9.03 20.28
C MET A 1 9.14 -8.96 19.73
N LYS A 2 9.34 -9.19 18.45
CA LYS A 2 10.61 -9.16 17.74
C LYS A 2 10.65 -7.92 16.84
N TYR A 3 11.84 -7.36 16.62
CA TYR A 3 12.03 -6.26 15.68
C TYR A 3 12.86 -6.75 14.49
N CYS A 4 12.40 -6.47 13.26
CA CYS A 4 13.10 -6.84 12.04
C CYS A 4 12.97 -5.71 11.01
N LYS A 5 13.78 -5.75 9.94
CA LYS A 5 13.67 -4.78 8.87
C LYS A 5 12.50 -5.14 7.95
N LEU A 6 11.88 -4.14 7.34
CA LEU A 6 10.78 -4.36 6.39
C LEU A 6 11.20 -5.30 5.25
N GLN A 7 12.42 -5.15 4.73
CA GLN A 7 12.94 -6.05 3.68
C GLN A 7 12.96 -7.53 4.08
N ASP A 8 13.11 -7.83 5.38
CA ASP A 8 13.17 -9.22 5.86
C ASP A 8 11.79 -9.89 5.87
N LEU A 9 10.71 -9.09 5.79
CA LEU A 9 9.30 -9.51 5.78
C LEU A 9 8.70 -9.56 4.37
N CYS A 10 9.45 -9.17 3.36
CA CYS A 10 9.02 -9.15 1.98
C CYS A 10 9.87 -10.10 1.14
N THR A 11 9.27 -10.73 0.14
CA THR A 11 10.01 -11.45 -0.90
C THR A 11 10.64 -10.46 -1.88
N ASP A 12 9.98 -9.30 -2.08
CA ASP A 12 10.53 -8.21 -2.90
C ASP A 12 9.90 -6.85 -2.51
N ILE A 13 10.64 -5.77 -2.82
CA ILE A 13 10.20 -4.36 -2.67
C ILE A 13 10.49 -3.65 -3.98
N ILE A 14 9.43 -3.36 -4.75
CA ILE A 14 9.52 -3.02 -6.16
C ILE A 14 9.05 -1.58 -6.38
N ASP A 15 9.92 -0.77 -6.96
CA ASP A 15 9.58 0.58 -7.38
C ASP A 15 8.65 0.58 -8.59
N CYS A 16 7.65 1.46 -8.57
CA CYS A 16 6.69 1.60 -9.66
C CYS A 16 7.35 2.19 -10.93
N PRO A 17 6.70 2.07 -12.10
CA PRO A 17 7.09 2.82 -13.29
C PRO A 17 6.93 4.33 -13.07
N HIS A 18 7.95 5.12 -13.45
CA HIS A 18 7.96 6.57 -13.27
C HIS A 18 7.28 7.36 -14.42
N SER A 19 6.83 6.66 -15.47
CA SER A 19 6.12 7.27 -16.59
C SER A 19 4.62 7.41 -16.33
N THR A 20 4.00 8.47 -16.83
CA THR A 20 2.54 8.59 -16.89
C THR A 20 2.05 7.84 -18.12
N PRO A 21 1.12 6.90 -17.99
CA PRO A 21 0.54 6.23 -19.16
C PRO A 21 -0.50 7.12 -19.86
N GLU A 22 -0.86 6.75 -21.07
CA GLU A 22 -2.05 7.31 -21.72
C GLU A 22 -3.31 6.75 -21.04
N TRP A 23 -4.17 7.64 -20.55
CA TRP A 23 -5.39 7.28 -19.87
C TRP A 23 -6.48 6.84 -20.84
N LYS A 24 -7.22 5.80 -20.45
CA LYS A 24 -8.40 5.31 -21.17
C LYS A 24 -9.66 5.51 -20.32
N ASN A 25 -10.82 5.55 -20.95
CA ASN A 25 -12.11 5.68 -20.26
C ASN A 25 -12.56 4.38 -19.58
N SER A 26 -11.99 3.24 -19.99
CA SER A 26 -12.27 1.92 -19.44
C SER A 26 -11.06 1.00 -19.66
N GLY A 27 -11.05 -0.14 -19.00
CA GLY A 27 -9.97 -1.13 -19.11
C GLY A 27 -9.46 -1.60 -17.75
N ILE A 28 -8.13 -1.72 -17.61
CA ILE A 28 -7.50 -2.19 -16.39
C ILE A 28 -7.20 -1.00 -15.48
N ARG A 29 -7.56 -1.14 -14.20
CA ARG A 29 -7.37 -0.07 -13.21
C ARG A 29 -5.91 0.24 -12.96
N VAL A 30 -5.60 1.53 -12.82
CA VAL A 30 -4.30 2.02 -12.37
C VAL A 30 -4.45 2.57 -10.95
N VAL A 31 -3.73 1.97 -10.02
CA VAL A 31 -3.66 2.49 -8.64
C VAL A 31 -2.72 3.68 -8.61
N ARG A 32 -3.19 4.79 -8.09
CA ARG A 32 -2.42 6.02 -7.88
C ARG A 32 -2.37 6.36 -6.38
N ASN A 33 -1.47 7.27 -5.99
CA ASN A 33 -1.29 7.64 -4.58
C ASN A 33 -2.59 8.10 -3.89
N PHE A 34 -3.46 8.86 -4.57
CA PHE A 34 -4.73 9.32 -4.01
C PHE A 34 -5.78 8.20 -3.84
N ASN A 35 -5.59 7.04 -4.46
CA ASN A 35 -6.46 5.87 -4.22
C ASN A 35 -6.14 5.16 -2.91
N LEU A 36 -4.99 5.45 -2.27
CA LEU A 36 -4.62 4.85 -0.99
C LEU A 36 -5.31 5.61 0.14
N LYS A 37 -6.27 4.99 0.83
CA LYS A 37 -7.01 5.61 1.94
C LYS A 37 -7.18 4.63 3.10
N ASN A 38 -6.60 4.97 4.26
CA ASN A 38 -6.80 4.23 5.50
C ASN A 38 -6.59 2.71 5.37
N GLY A 39 -5.52 2.29 4.70
CA GLY A 39 -5.21 0.88 4.50
C GLY A 39 -5.94 0.22 3.34
N ASN A 40 -6.88 0.90 2.67
CA ASN A 40 -7.70 0.39 1.59
C ASN A 40 -7.45 1.13 0.27
N LEU A 41 -7.95 0.57 -0.83
CA LEU A 41 -7.97 1.21 -2.13
C LEU A 41 -9.37 1.80 -2.40
N ASP A 42 -9.43 3.11 -2.59
CA ASP A 42 -10.62 3.84 -3.01
C ASP A 42 -10.54 4.17 -4.50
N PHE A 43 -11.52 3.72 -5.26
CA PHE A 43 -11.61 3.92 -6.71
C PHE A 43 -12.80 4.81 -7.10
N THR A 44 -13.18 5.74 -6.26
CA THR A 44 -14.20 6.76 -6.61
C THR A 44 -13.81 7.48 -7.91
N ASP A 45 -12.50 7.80 -8.05
CA ASP A 45 -11.93 8.30 -9.29
C ASP A 45 -11.19 7.16 -10.01
N GLY A 46 -11.65 6.79 -11.18
CA GLY A 46 -11.10 5.69 -11.96
C GLY A 46 -10.14 6.15 -13.06
N TYR A 47 -8.90 5.66 -13.01
CA TYR A 47 -7.94 5.75 -14.10
C TYR A 47 -7.70 4.36 -14.68
N PHE A 48 -7.75 4.27 -15.99
CA PHE A 48 -7.65 3.00 -16.68
C PHE A 48 -6.58 3.06 -17.78
N VAL A 49 -6.07 1.87 -18.12
CA VAL A 49 -5.17 1.65 -19.25
C VAL A 49 -5.67 0.46 -20.08
N ASP A 50 -5.20 0.37 -21.32
CA ASP A 50 -5.38 -0.81 -22.16
C ASP A 50 -4.47 -1.97 -21.74
N GLU A 51 -4.70 -3.15 -22.33
CA GLU A 51 -3.94 -4.37 -22.02
C GLU A 51 -2.45 -4.23 -22.37
N GLU A 52 -2.10 -3.56 -23.45
CA GLU A 52 -0.72 -3.35 -23.86
C GLU A 52 0.04 -2.52 -22.83
N THR A 53 -0.54 -1.40 -22.41
CA THR A 53 0.02 -0.53 -21.36
C THR A 53 0.13 -1.29 -20.03
N TYR A 54 -0.90 -2.07 -19.66
CA TYR A 54 -0.86 -2.91 -18.47
C TYR A 54 0.32 -3.89 -18.50
N LEU A 55 0.48 -4.66 -19.58
CA LEU A 55 1.58 -5.61 -19.72
C LEU A 55 2.95 -4.93 -19.62
N ASN A 56 3.08 -3.72 -20.14
CA ASN A 56 4.30 -2.94 -20.00
C ASN A 56 4.57 -2.51 -18.55
N ARG A 57 3.52 -2.17 -17.80
CA ARG A 57 3.65 -1.67 -16.42
C ARG A 57 3.92 -2.76 -15.40
N ILE A 58 3.49 -3.99 -15.65
CA ILE A 58 3.70 -5.14 -14.77
C ILE A 58 5.00 -5.91 -15.05
N LYS A 59 5.86 -5.47 -15.95
CA LYS A 59 7.11 -6.17 -16.31
C LYS A 59 8.03 -6.42 -15.11
N ARG A 60 8.02 -5.55 -14.09
CA ARG A 60 8.83 -5.72 -12.88
C ARG A 60 8.15 -6.63 -11.87
N ALA A 61 6.85 -6.48 -11.70
CA ALA A 61 6.02 -7.33 -10.85
C ALA A 61 4.54 -7.17 -11.20
N VAL A 62 3.80 -8.25 -11.06
CA VAL A 62 2.33 -8.26 -11.09
C VAL A 62 1.84 -7.95 -9.68
N PRO A 63 1.03 -6.88 -9.48
CA PRO A 63 0.36 -6.67 -8.20
C PRO A 63 -0.66 -7.79 -7.94
N GLU A 64 -0.59 -8.41 -6.77
CA GLU A 64 -1.43 -9.55 -6.39
C GLU A 64 -2.16 -9.28 -5.08
N ALA A 65 -3.19 -10.09 -4.80
CA ALA A 65 -3.94 -10.01 -3.56
C ALA A 65 -3.03 -10.14 -2.32
N TYR A 66 -3.23 -9.24 -1.36
CA TYR A 66 -2.46 -9.11 -0.12
C TYR A 66 -1.06 -8.51 -0.29
N ASP A 67 -0.65 -8.10 -1.47
CA ASP A 67 0.48 -7.18 -1.60
C ASP A 67 0.11 -5.83 -0.97
N ILE A 68 1.10 -5.13 -0.43
CA ILE A 68 0.91 -3.80 0.15
C ILE A 68 1.53 -2.75 -0.78
N ILE A 69 0.80 -1.66 -0.98
CA ILE A 69 1.27 -0.50 -1.75
C ILE A 69 1.59 0.62 -0.77
N ILE A 70 2.72 1.29 -0.98
CA ILE A 70 3.13 2.48 -0.21
C ILE A 70 3.31 3.65 -1.15
N SER A 71 2.79 4.83 -0.78
CA SER A 71 3.09 6.08 -1.47
C SER A 71 4.46 6.61 -1.07
N ARG A 72 5.29 6.96 -2.06
CA ARG A 72 6.61 7.56 -1.85
C ARG A 72 6.55 9.07 -1.65
N GLU A 73 5.54 9.71 -2.27
CA GLU A 73 5.40 11.17 -2.36
C GLU A 73 3.92 11.57 -2.32
N ALA A 74 3.66 12.78 -1.86
CA ALA A 74 2.45 13.58 -2.00
C ALA A 74 1.08 12.85 -1.78
N PRO A 75 0.78 12.39 -0.58
CA PRO A 75 1.55 12.35 0.64
C PRO A 75 2.43 11.09 0.73
N MET A 76 3.55 11.18 1.46
CA MET A 76 4.48 10.08 1.70
C MET A 76 3.97 9.14 2.80
N GLY A 77 4.23 7.83 2.64
CA GLY A 77 4.00 6.83 3.69
C GLY A 77 2.55 6.37 3.86
N VAL A 78 1.65 6.75 2.96
CA VAL A 78 0.29 6.20 2.95
C VAL A 78 0.34 4.78 2.39
N VAL A 79 -0.34 3.86 3.06
CA VAL A 79 -0.34 2.44 2.71
C VAL A 79 -1.76 1.95 2.39
N ALA A 80 -1.83 0.94 1.52
CA ALA A 80 -3.05 0.19 1.26
C ALA A 80 -2.71 -1.25 0.87
N ILE A 81 -3.62 -2.18 1.18
CA ILE A 81 -3.51 -3.57 0.78
C ILE A 81 -4.30 -3.81 -0.51
N ILE A 82 -3.79 -4.65 -1.39
CA ILE A 82 -4.50 -5.07 -2.60
C ILE A 82 -5.56 -6.11 -2.23
N PRO A 83 -6.85 -5.86 -2.51
CA PRO A 83 -7.90 -6.81 -2.23
C PRO A 83 -7.87 -8.00 -3.19
N GLU A 84 -8.58 -9.07 -2.85
CA GLU A 84 -8.81 -10.20 -3.73
C GLU A 84 -9.53 -9.76 -5.02
N ASN A 85 -9.27 -10.49 -6.10
CA ASN A 85 -9.91 -10.31 -7.40
C ASN A 85 -9.73 -8.93 -8.08
N LEU A 86 -8.76 -8.13 -7.64
CA LEU A 86 -8.42 -6.88 -8.31
C LEU A 86 -7.29 -7.09 -9.32
N LYS A 87 -7.59 -6.96 -10.62
CA LYS A 87 -6.57 -6.80 -11.67
C LYS A 87 -6.22 -5.31 -11.80
N CYS A 88 -4.97 -4.96 -11.49
CA CYS A 88 -4.51 -3.57 -11.56
C CYS A 88 -3.01 -3.48 -11.90
N CYS A 89 -2.57 -2.28 -12.25
CA CYS A 89 -1.15 -1.91 -12.25
C CYS A 89 -0.93 -0.64 -11.44
N LEU A 90 0.33 -0.36 -11.11
CA LEU A 90 0.68 0.83 -10.32
C LEU A 90 0.94 2.04 -11.20
N GLY A 91 0.47 3.18 -10.76
CA GLY A 91 0.84 4.51 -11.25
C GLY A 91 2.25 4.91 -10.82
N GLN A 92 2.51 6.21 -10.87
CA GLN A 92 3.78 6.79 -10.38
C GLN A 92 3.76 6.94 -8.85
N ARG A 93 4.94 7.11 -8.25
CA ARG A 93 5.14 7.48 -6.84
C ARG A 93 4.68 6.42 -5.83
N LEU A 94 4.64 5.18 -6.26
CA LEU A 94 4.23 4.03 -5.46
C LEU A 94 5.34 3.00 -5.39
N VAL A 95 5.35 2.23 -4.31
CA VAL A 95 6.16 1.03 -4.13
C VAL A 95 5.24 -0.13 -3.84
N LEU A 96 5.52 -1.28 -4.45
CA LEU A 96 4.85 -2.55 -4.18
C LEU A 96 5.69 -3.39 -3.22
N LEU A 97 5.09 -3.80 -2.12
CA LEU A 97 5.65 -4.78 -1.20
C LEU A 97 5.04 -6.14 -1.49
N LYS A 98 5.85 -7.08 -1.97
CA LYS A 98 5.51 -8.49 -2.08
C LYS A 98 5.72 -9.14 -0.71
N VAL A 99 4.66 -9.22 0.10
CA VAL A 99 4.76 -9.70 1.48
C VAL A 99 5.05 -11.20 1.53
N ASP A 100 6.04 -11.59 2.30
CA ASP A 100 6.31 -13.00 2.58
C ASP A 100 5.33 -13.55 3.63
N LYS A 101 4.27 -14.20 3.15
CA LYS A 101 3.19 -14.75 3.98
C LYS A 101 3.65 -15.84 4.96
N ASN A 102 4.86 -16.40 4.76
CA ASN A 102 5.46 -17.36 5.68
C ASN A 102 6.13 -16.67 6.89
N LYS A 103 6.38 -15.37 6.81
CA LYS A 103 7.07 -14.59 7.85
C LYS A 103 6.14 -13.66 8.61
N VAL A 104 5.13 -13.11 7.94
CA VAL A 104 4.20 -12.16 8.54
C VAL A 104 2.84 -12.24 7.86
N ASN A 105 1.76 -12.09 8.65
CA ASN A 105 0.43 -11.91 8.10
C ASN A 105 0.35 -10.54 7.39
N PRO A 106 -0.05 -10.46 6.09
CA PRO A 106 -0.08 -9.20 5.35
C PRO A 106 -0.99 -8.14 5.95
N VAL A 107 -2.13 -8.54 6.52
CA VAL A 107 -3.08 -7.63 7.18
C VAL A 107 -2.46 -7.08 8.48
N TYR A 108 -1.77 -7.93 9.26
CA TYR A 108 -1.01 -7.48 10.41
C TYR A 108 0.05 -6.45 10.00
N LEU A 109 0.86 -6.76 8.98
CA LEU A 109 1.89 -5.84 8.48
C LEU A 109 1.29 -4.51 8.01
N LEU A 110 0.15 -4.51 7.33
CA LEU A 110 -0.55 -3.30 6.93
C LEU A 110 -0.80 -2.37 8.13
N TYR A 111 -1.40 -2.90 9.22
CA TYR A 111 -1.72 -2.08 10.39
C TYR A 111 -0.46 -1.65 11.16
N VAL A 112 0.59 -2.47 11.17
CA VAL A 112 1.88 -2.07 11.74
C VAL A 112 2.47 -0.90 10.94
N LEU A 113 2.43 -0.95 9.60
CA LEU A 113 2.88 0.14 8.74
C LEU A 113 2.07 1.42 8.96
N MET A 114 0.80 1.32 9.34
CA MET A 114 -0.06 2.48 9.68
C MET A 114 0.19 3.01 11.11
N SER A 115 0.88 2.27 11.96
CA SER A 115 1.12 2.67 13.36
C SER A 115 2.02 3.90 13.47
N ASP A 116 1.85 4.68 14.53
CA ASP A 116 2.71 5.84 14.81
C ASP A 116 4.18 5.49 14.91
N PHE A 117 4.50 4.29 15.37
CA PHE A 117 5.87 3.79 15.46
C PHE A 117 6.54 3.76 14.08
N VAL A 118 5.87 3.22 13.06
CA VAL A 118 6.41 3.14 11.69
C VAL A 118 6.27 4.47 10.97
N GLN A 119 5.14 5.15 11.09
CA GLN A 119 4.91 6.45 10.47
C GLN A 119 5.91 7.51 10.95
N THR A 120 6.38 7.43 12.21
CA THR A 120 7.45 8.29 12.71
C THR A 120 8.78 8.01 12.03
N GLN A 121 9.09 6.76 11.70
CA GLN A 121 10.30 6.43 10.94
C GLN A 121 10.22 6.98 9.51
N PHE A 122 9.06 6.88 8.84
CA PHE A 122 8.87 7.53 7.52
C PHE A 122 9.11 9.04 7.59
N ARG A 123 8.51 9.74 8.56
CA ARG A 123 8.73 11.20 8.75
C ARG A 123 10.19 11.55 9.01
N ARG A 124 10.95 10.71 9.71
CA ARG A 124 12.39 10.93 9.96
C ARG A 124 13.23 10.71 8.71
N ALA A 125 12.89 9.73 7.89
CA ALA A 125 13.55 9.50 6.60
C ALA A 125 13.37 10.70 5.65
N ASP A 126 12.23 11.39 5.72
CA ASP A 126 11.94 12.60 4.95
C ASP A 126 12.80 13.80 5.37
N ALA A 127 13.08 13.94 6.65
CA ALA A 127 13.79 15.11 7.22
C ALA A 127 15.27 15.20 6.80
N THR A 128 15.80 14.23 6.06
CA THR A 128 17.25 14.16 5.72
C THR A 128 17.68 14.99 4.50
N GLY A 129 16.84 15.85 3.93
CA GLY A 129 17.36 16.92 3.09
C GLY A 129 16.79 17.14 1.69
N SER A 130 15.59 16.66 1.39
CA SER A 130 14.91 16.96 0.12
C SER A 130 13.85 18.04 0.31
N ILE A 131 13.77 19.00 -0.65
CA ILE A 131 12.70 20.01 -0.72
C ILE A 131 11.33 19.35 -0.95
N VAL A 132 11.32 18.13 -1.50
CA VAL A 132 10.11 17.33 -1.75
C VAL A 132 10.23 16.02 -0.97
N SER A 133 9.26 15.78 -0.09
CA SER A 133 9.12 14.52 0.65
C SER A 133 9.17 13.32 -0.28
N ASN A 134 10.19 12.47 -0.13
CA ASN A 134 10.37 11.28 -0.96
C ASN A 134 10.96 10.13 -0.15
N LEU A 135 10.18 9.06 0.01
CA LEU A 135 10.65 7.83 0.65
C LEU A 135 11.49 7.02 -0.33
N CYS A 136 12.81 7.02 -0.14
CA CYS A 136 13.69 6.25 -1.00
C CYS A 136 13.67 4.75 -0.66
N ILE A 137 13.92 3.90 -1.65
CA ILE A 137 13.86 2.43 -1.48
C ILE A 137 14.83 1.91 -0.42
N PRO A 138 16.10 2.38 -0.33
CA PRO A 138 17.02 1.96 0.72
C PRO A 138 16.51 2.26 2.13
N ASP A 139 15.92 3.44 2.37
CA ASP A 139 15.36 3.80 3.68
C ASP A 139 14.14 2.94 3.99
N LEU A 140 13.23 2.77 3.02
CA LEU A 140 12.06 1.89 3.16
C LEU A 140 12.48 0.46 3.56
N LYS A 141 13.49 -0.10 2.93
CA LYS A 141 14.02 -1.45 3.24
C LYS A 141 14.51 -1.56 4.69
N ASN A 142 15.03 -0.50 5.26
CA ASN A 142 15.60 -0.47 6.61
C ASN A 142 14.60 -0.07 7.70
N ILE A 143 13.36 0.25 7.38
CA ILE A 143 12.31 0.54 8.37
C ILE A 143 12.18 -0.64 9.35
N ILE A 144 12.15 -0.33 10.62
CA ILE A 144 12.03 -1.33 11.69
C ILE A 144 10.56 -1.61 11.96
N ILE A 145 10.22 -2.88 11.86
CA ILE A 145 8.87 -3.41 12.02
C ILE A 145 8.79 -4.24 13.31
N PRO A 146 7.93 -3.87 14.27
CA PRO A 146 7.62 -4.73 15.41
C PRO A 146 6.73 -5.89 14.96
N VAL A 147 7.16 -7.12 15.24
CA VAL A 147 6.44 -8.34 14.88
C VAL A 147 6.10 -9.12 16.15
N ILE A 148 4.82 -9.42 16.35
CA ILE A 148 4.41 -10.41 17.35
C ILE A 148 4.59 -11.80 16.73
N GLU A 149 5.05 -12.75 17.51
CA GLU A 149 5.34 -14.11 17.02
C GLU A 149 4.09 -15.00 17.04
N GLU A 150 3.16 -14.70 17.93
CA GLU A 150 1.92 -15.45 18.12
C GLU A 150 0.70 -14.54 17.89
N ASN A 151 -0.43 -15.13 17.54
CA ASN A 151 -1.74 -14.45 17.43
C ASN A 151 -1.83 -13.33 16.35
N GLN A 152 -0.94 -13.31 15.34
CA GLN A 152 -1.04 -12.31 14.26
C GLN A 152 -2.40 -12.38 13.55
N ASP A 153 -2.91 -13.58 13.32
CA ASP A 153 -4.18 -13.79 12.62
C ASP A 153 -5.36 -13.24 13.42
N ASP A 154 -5.38 -13.44 14.73
CA ASP A 154 -6.46 -12.96 15.58
C ASP A 154 -6.44 -11.43 15.70
N VAL A 155 -5.25 -10.85 15.86
CA VAL A 155 -5.06 -9.40 15.83
C VAL A 155 -5.49 -8.82 14.47
N SER A 156 -5.10 -9.47 13.38
CA SER A 156 -5.47 -9.06 12.02
C SER A 156 -6.96 -9.09 11.80
N LYS A 157 -7.65 -10.16 12.22
CA LYS A 157 -9.11 -10.30 12.13
C LYS A 157 -9.84 -9.22 12.95
N LEU A 158 -9.36 -8.95 14.17
CA LEU A 158 -9.94 -7.90 15.01
C LEU A 158 -9.81 -6.53 14.35
N LEU A 159 -8.62 -6.17 13.91
CA LEU A 159 -8.36 -4.87 13.26
C LEU A 159 -9.12 -4.73 11.95
N ALA A 160 -9.18 -5.78 11.12
CA ALA A 160 -9.97 -5.80 9.90
C ALA A 160 -11.46 -5.58 10.20
N SER A 161 -12.01 -6.25 11.21
CA SER A 161 -13.42 -6.08 11.59
C SER A 161 -13.76 -4.66 12.06
N ILE A 162 -12.84 -3.98 12.74
CA ILE A 162 -12.98 -2.58 13.12
C ILE A 162 -12.96 -1.68 11.87
N ASN A 163 -12.00 -1.90 10.97
CA ASN A 163 -11.89 -1.16 9.73
C ASN A 163 -13.14 -1.31 8.85
N ASP A 164 -13.68 -2.52 8.73
CA ASP A 164 -14.91 -2.79 7.98
C ASP A 164 -16.10 -1.99 8.54
N LYS A 165 -16.21 -1.89 9.86
CA LYS A 165 -17.24 -1.05 10.51
C LYS A 165 -17.03 0.44 10.19
N VAL A 166 -15.81 0.91 10.21
CA VAL A 166 -15.49 2.30 9.84
C VAL A 166 -15.89 2.58 8.40
N LEU A 167 -15.53 1.69 7.46
CA LEU A 167 -15.90 1.81 6.05
C LEU A 167 -17.42 1.75 5.83
N LEU A 168 -18.12 0.88 6.57
CA LEU A 168 -19.58 0.82 6.53
C LEU A 168 -20.21 2.12 7.02
N ASN A 169 -19.70 2.70 8.10
CA ASN A 169 -20.19 3.97 8.62
C ASN A 169 -19.97 5.12 7.63
N TYR A 170 -18.82 5.18 6.92
CA TYR A 170 -18.63 6.15 5.85
C TYR A 170 -19.69 6.02 4.77
N LYS A 171 -19.95 4.78 4.27
CA LYS A 171 -20.98 4.54 3.25
C LYS A 171 -22.38 4.94 3.72
N ILE A 172 -22.70 4.69 5.00
CA ILE A 172 -24.00 5.10 5.58
C ILE A 172 -24.10 6.63 5.61
N ASN A 173 -23.05 7.31 6.06
CA ASN A 173 -23.04 8.77 6.13
C ASN A 173 -23.14 9.41 4.75
N ASP A 174 -22.45 8.89 3.75
CA ASP A 174 -22.56 9.37 2.36
C ASP A 174 -23.98 9.20 1.80
N ASN A 175 -24.64 8.07 2.11
CA ASN A 175 -26.03 7.83 1.70
C ASN A 175 -27.04 8.72 2.45
N LEU A 176 -26.75 9.14 3.69
CA LEU A 176 -27.62 10.04 4.45
C LEU A 176 -27.46 11.50 4.05
N ALA A 177 -26.35 11.85 3.41
CA ALA A 177 -26.05 13.20 2.95
C ALA A 177 -26.53 13.48 1.50
N ALA A 178 -26.96 12.43 0.77
CA ALA A 178 -27.46 12.49 -0.61
C ALA A 178 -28.99 12.63 -0.63
#